data_138f28463b009aba11b33bf5d5d56514
#
_entry.id   138f28463b009aba11b33bf5d5d56514
#
_cell.length_a   1.000
_cell.length_b   1.000
_cell.length_c   1.000
_cell.angle_alpha   90.00
_cell.angle_beta   90.00
_cell.angle_gamma   90.00
#
_symmetry.space_group_name_H-M   'P 1'
#
loop_
_entity.id
_entity.type
_entity.pdbx_description
1 polymer ?
#
loop_
_entity_poly.entity_id
_entity_poly.type
_entity_poly.pdbx_seq_one_letter_code
_entity_poly.pdbx_strand_id
1 'polypeptide(L)'
;MQHIKMSIREDLKIPLTMLSLSFLEKLPYKGSYKGKRFLFEKVLNENGETILRLYIWNDLYNFENTKKEDMLIKDFVFDNDGIKSGIDFLDFNIK
;
A
#
# COMPACT_ATOMS: atom_id res chain seq x y z
N MET A 1 8.18 24.22 -10.47
CA MET A 1 7.90 23.78 -10.25
C MET A 1 7.19 23.27 -9.60
N GLN A 2 6.66 23.13 -9.45
CA GLN A 2 6.12 22.64 -8.77
C GLN A 2 6.02 21.50 -8.81
N HIS A 3 6.27 21.06 -9.24
CA HIS A 3 6.22 19.97 -9.15
C HIS A 3 6.98 19.38 -8.40
N ILE A 4 7.37 19.93 -7.98
CA ILE A 4 8.12 19.71 -7.13
C ILE A 4 7.81 18.77 -6.34
N LYS A 5 6.90 18.79 -6.08
CA LYS A 5 6.46 17.98 -5.34
C LYS A 5 5.93 16.97 -6.06
N MET A 6 6.57 16.27 -6.76
CA MET A 6 6.15 15.18 -7.28
C MET A 6 5.75 14.33 -6.26
N SER A 7 4.60 13.94 -6.14
CA SER A 7 4.17 13.04 -5.11
C SER A 7 4.61 11.66 -5.56
N ILE A 8 4.77 10.79 -4.61
CA ILE A 8 5.14 9.45 -4.91
C ILE A 8 4.04 8.75 -5.61
N ARG A 9 2.82 9.27 -5.51
CA ARG A 9 1.70 8.67 -6.21
C ARG A 9 1.94 8.65 -7.69
N GLU A 10 2.52 9.71 -8.21
CA GLU A 10 2.83 9.77 -9.63
C GLU A 10 4.04 8.93 -9.94
N ASP A 11 5.03 8.95 -9.05
CA ASP A 11 6.25 8.18 -9.25
C ASP A 11 5.97 6.69 -9.21
N LEU A 12 5.03 6.28 -8.40
CA LEU A 12 4.70 4.88 -8.28
C LEU A 12 3.95 4.39 -9.50
N LYS A 13 3.46 5.30 -10.31
CA LYS A 13 2.66 4.94 -11.46
C LYS A 13 1.46 4.11 -11.07
N ILE A 14 0.92 4.39 -9.87
CA ILE A 14 -0.31 3.76 -9.44
C ILE A 14 -1.43 4.65 -9.88
N PRO A 15 -2.27 4.20 -10.77
CA PRO A 15 -3.44 5.00 -11.14
C PRO A 15 -4.33 5.04 -9.92
N LEU A 16 -4.63 6.22 -9.42
CA LEU A 16 -5.47 6.33 -8.24
C LEU A 16 -6.81 5.66 -8.42
N THR A 17 -7.30 5.61 -9.66
CA THR A 17 -8.55 4.94 -9.94
C THR A 17 -8.46 3.43 -9.68
N MET A 18 -7.25 2.87 -9.79
CA MET A 18 -7.08 1.45 -9.55
C MET A 18 -7.01 1.17 -8.06
N LEU A 19 -6.62 2.17 -7.28
CA LEU A 19 -6.50 2.00 -5.85
C LEU A 19 -7.75 2.55 -5.20
N SER A 20 -8.88 2.07 -5.62
CA SER A 20 -10.16 2.54 -5.10
C SER A 20 -10.72 1.52 -4.12
N LEU A 21 -11.69 1.97 -3.32
CA LEU A 21 -12.36 1.05 -2.40
C LEU A 21 -13.05 -0.08 -3.15
N SER A 22 -13.66 0.24 -4.30
CA SER A 22 -14.36 -0.77 -5.08
C SER A 22 -13.41 -1.88 -5.53
N PHE A 23 -12.22 -1.49 -5.95
CA PHE A 23 -11.23 -2.47 -6.37
C PHE A 23 -10.78 -3.31 -5.19
N LEU A 24 -10.47 -2.65 -4.07
CA LEU A 24 -9.93 -3.32 -2.89
C LEU A 24 -10.95 -4.19 -2.17
N GLU A 25 -12.24 -3.93 -2.40
CA GLU A 25 -13.26 -4.82 -1.87
C GLU A 25 -13.13 -6.22 -2.46
N LYS A 26 -12.62 -6.32 -3.66
CA LYS A 26 -12.56 -7.59 -4.36
C LYS A 26 -11.18 -8.18 -4.48
N LEU A 27 -10.17 -7.34 -4.64
CA LEU A 27 -8.82 -7.81 -4.91
C LEU A 27 -7.77 -6.97 -4.21
N PRO A 28 -6.67 -7.58 -3.79
CA PRO A 28 -5.56 -6.80 -3.25
C PRO A 28 -4.84 -6.12 -4.41
N TYR A 29 -4.12 -5.05 -4.10
CA TYR A 29 -3.33 -4.35 -5.10
C TYR A 29 -1.86 -4.49 -4.78
N LYS A 30 -1.09 -5.06 -5.71
CA LYS A 30 0.33 -5.24 -5.54
C LYS A 30 1.10 -4.32 -6.47
N GLY A 31 2.26 -3.89 -6.04
CA GLY A 31 3.11 -3.07 -6.89
C GLY A 31 4.54 -3.11 -6.40
N SER A 32 5.41 -2.43 -7.13
CA SER A 32 6.80 -2.30 -6.71
C SER A 32 7.31 -0.92 -7.09
N TYR A 33 8.30 -0.45 -6.32
CA TYR A 33 8.84 0.87 -6.56
C TYR A 33 10.19 1.01 -5.85
N LYS A 34 11.21 1.38 -6.60
CA LYS A 34 12.55 1.66 -6.07
C LYS A 34 13.09 0.56 -5.16
N GLY A 35 12.99 -0.65 -5.61
CA GLY A 35 13.56 -1.78 -4.87
C GLY A 35 12.70 -2.32 -3.75
N LYS A 36 11.48 -1.81 -3.62
CA LYS A 36 10.55 -2.30 -2.63
C LYS A 36 9.28 -2.77 -3.31
N ARG A 37 8.62 -3.72 -2.69
CA ARG A 37 7.32 -4.18 -3.15
C ARG A 37 6.30 -3.86 -2.08
N PHE A 38 5.06 -3.73 -2.49
CA PHE A 38 4.00 -3.45 -1.53
C PHE A 38 2.71 -4.15 -1.92
N LEU A 39 1.84 -4.32 -0.92
CA LEU A 39 0.55 -4.95 -1.12
C LEU A 39 -0.46 -4.22 -0.25
N PHE A 40 -1.54 -3.77 -0.84
CA PHE A 40 -2.68 -3.22 -0.11
C PHE A 40 -3.77 -4.27 -0.14
N GLU A 41 -4.36 -4.59 1.00
CA GLU A 41 -5.47 -5.55 1.02
C GLU A 41 -6.46 -5.24 2.11
N LYS A 42 -7.70 -5.64 1.88
CA LYS A 42 -8.76 -5.50 2.83
C LYS A 42 -8.72 -6.70 3.75
N VAL A 43 -8.68 -6.47 5.05
CA VAL A 43 -8.68 -7.57 6.00
C VAL A 43 -9.62 -7.26 7.15
N LEU A 44 -10.01 -8.31 7.89
CA LEU A 44 -10.76 -8.14 9.12
C LEU A 44 -9.77 -8.24 10.26
N ASN A 45 -9.81 -7.28 11.18
CA ASN A 45 -8.91 -7.34 12.32
C ASN A 45 -9.52 -8.24 13.40
N GLU A 46 -8.88 -8.30 14.55
CA GLU A 46 -9.31 -9.16 15.63
C GLU A 46 -10.68 -8.79 16.17
N ASN A 47 -11.06 -7.53 16.03
CA ASN A 47 -12.34 -7.07 16.52
C ASN A 47 -13.45 -7.22 15.48
N GLY A 48 -13.13 -7.81 14.34
CA GLY A 48 -14.13 -7.99 13.29
C GLY A 48 -14.35 -6.76 12.43
N GLU A 49 -13.46 -5.78 12.55
CA GLU A 49 -13.58 -4.55 11.77
C GLU A 49 -12.82 -4.69 10.47
N THR A 50 -13.36 -4.10 9.40
CA THR A 50 -12.69 -4.12 8.11
C THR A 50 -11.65 -3.01 8.08
N ILE A 51 -10.42 -3.35 7.76
CA ILE A 51 -9.35 -2.38 7.69
C ILE A 51 -8.58 -2.57 6.40
N LEU A 52 -7.77 -1.58 6.07
CA LEU A 52 -6.88 -1.64 4.92
C LEU A 52 -5.49 -1.91 5.47
N ARG A 53 -4.88 -3.00 5.05
CA ARG A 53 -3.54 -3.35 5.53
C ARG A 53 -2.54 -3.16 4.40
N LEU A 54 -1.46 -2.48 4.71
CA LEU A 54 -0.38 -2.24 3.76
C LEU A 54 0.84 -3.01 4.22
N TYR A 55 1.45 -3.76 3.29
CA TYR A 55 2.67 -4.49 3.53
C TYR A 55 3.74 -3.92 2.61
N ILE A 56 4.95 -3.73 3.13
CA ILE A 56 6.07 -3.26 2.32
C ILE A 56 7.26 -4.17 2.61
N TRP A 57 7.91 -4.67 1.58
CA TRP A 57 9.06 -5.56 1.76
C TRP A 57 10.06 -5.38 0.64
N ASN A 58 11.18 -6.07 0.78
CA ASN A 58 12.26 -5.96 -0.18
C ASN A 58 11.88 -6.61 -1.51
N ASP A 59 12.23 -5.96 -2.60
CA ASP A 59 11.85 -6.41 -3.95
C ASP A 59 12.48 -7.75 -4.34
N LEU A 60 13.47 -8.23 -3.60
CA LEU A 60 14.12 -9.49 -3.95
C LEU A 60 13.22 -10.70 -3.81
N TYR A 61 12.15 -10.58 -3.03
CA TYR A 61 11.29 -11.73 -2.77
C TYR A 61 9.83 -11.40 -3.08
N ASN A 62 9.07 -12.44 -3.40
CA ASN A 62 7.63 -12.23 -3.56
C ASN A 62 6.98 -12.28 -2.18
N PHE A 63 5.70 -11.99 -2.13
CA PHE A 63 4.98 -11.91 -0.86
C PHE A 63 5.01 -13.24 -0.11
N GLU A 64 4.80 -14.33 -0.84
CA GLU A 64 4.73 -15.66 -0.22
C GLU A 64 6.04 -16.10 0.38
N ASN A 65 7.15 -15.62 -0.16
CA ASN A 65 8.47 -16.02 0.31
C ASN A 65 9.10 -15.06 1.29
N THR A 66 8.35 -14.03 1.70
CA THR A 66 8.87 -13.04 2.64
C THR A 66 8.22 -13.26 3.99
N LYS A 67 9.03 -13.40 5.04
CA LYS A 67 8.48 -13.57 6.36
C LYS A 67 7.85 -12.28 6.84
N LYS A 68 6.78 -12.38 7.61
CA LYS A 68 6.10 -11.20 8.09
C LYS A 68 7.01 -10.31 8.92
N GLU A 69 7.95 -10.88 9.64
CA GLU A 69 8.88 -10.09 10.44
C GLU A 69 9.83 -9.28 9.58
N ASP A 70 9.94 -9.62 8.29
CA ASP A 70 10.78 -8.88 7.36
C ASP A 70 9.98 -7.87 6.57
N MET A 71 8.73 -7.66 6.93
CA MET A 71 7.86 -6.71 6.26
C MET A 71 7.52 -5.57 7.19
N LEU A 72 7.30 -4.41 6.63
CA LEU A 72 6.74 -3.29 7.36
C LEU A 72 5.23 -3.37 7.12
N ILE A 73 4.46 -3.52 8.17
CA ILE A 73 3.01 -3.67 8.06
C ILE A 73 2.32 -2.56 8.82
N LYS A 74 1.35 -1.95 8.18
CA LYS A 74 0.62 -0.84 8.78
C LYS A 74 -0.84 -0.91 8.40
N ASP A 75 -1.72 -0.68 9.37
CA ASP A 75 -3.16 -0.72 9.15
C ASP A 75 -3.75 0.68 9.08
N PHE A 76 -4.75 0.83 8.24
CA PHE A 76 -5.47 2.08 8.04
C PHE A 76 -6.95 1.78 8.00
N VAL A 77 -7.77 2.81 8.16
CA VAL A 77 -9.22 2.60 8.04
C VAL A 77 -9.53 2.26 6.59
N PHE A 78 -10.56 1.44 6.39
CA PHE A 78 -10.91 1.04 5.03
C PHE A 78 -11.89 2.05 4.43
N ASP A 79 -11.36 3.19 4.03
CA ASP A 79 -12.12 4.22 3.34
C ASP A 79 -11.14 5.05 2.50
N ASN A 80 -11.65 6.08 1.85
CA ASN A 80 -10.81 6.88 0.97
C ASN A 80 -9.69 7.59 1.72
N ASP A 81 -9.94 8.01 2.94
CA ASP A 81 -8.90 8.64 3.75
C ASP A 81 -7.83 7.62 4.12
N GLY A 82 -8.22 6.40 4.38
CA GLY A 82 -7.26 5.34 4.69
C GLY A 82 -6.38 5.01 3.50
N ILE A 83 -6.95 5.01 2.30
CA ILE A 83 -6.18 4.77 1.09
C ILE A 83 -5.15 5.89 0.92
N LYS A 84 -5.57 7.13 1.12
CA LYS A 84 -4.68 8.26 0.97
C LYS A 84 -3.57 8.20 2.00
N SER A 85 -3.90 7.90 3.24
CA SER A 85 -2.92 7.76 4.30
C SER A 85 -1.95 6.63 4.01
N GLY A 86 -2.45 5.52 3.46
CA GLY A 86 -1.60 4.39 3.11
C GLY A 86 -0.61 4.74 2.02
N ILE A 87 -1.05 5.50 1.02
CA ILE A 87 -0.16 5.92 -0.06
C ILE A 87 0.90 6.87 0.48
N ASP A 88 0.52 7.78 1.39
CA ASP A 88 1.47 8.71 2.00
C ASP A 88 2.48 7.96 2.86
N PHE A 89 2.04 6.95 3.57
CA PHE A 89 2.92 6.14 4.38
C PHE A 89 3.92 5.37 3.50
N LEU A 90 3.43 4.85 2.39
CA LEU A 90 4.27 4.15 1.43
C LEU A 90 5.34 5.10 0.88
N ASP A 91 4.92 6.31 0.53
CA ASP A 91 5.83 7.33 0.02
C ASP A 91 6.93 7.60 1.04
N PHE A 92 6.55 7.79 2.27
CA PHE A 92 7.50 8.10 3.32
C PHE A 92 8.50 6.98 3.52
N ASN A 93 8.07 5.75 3.42
CA ASN A 93 8.90 4.60 3.75
C ASN A 93 9.70 4.01 2.59
N ILE A 94 9.44 4.45 1.38
CA ILE A 94 10.18 3.94 0.24
C ILE A 94 11.31 4.86 -0.17
N LYS A 95 11.19 6.15 0.07
CA LYS A 95 12.18 7.10 -0.37
C LYS A 95 13.60 6.76 0.00
#